data_a341fd06eaedc77bb790227dd42b99ab
#
_entry.id   a341fd06eaedc77bb790227dd42b99ab
#
_cell.length_a   1.000
_cell.length_b   1.000
_cell.length_c   1.000
_cell.angle_alpha   90.00
_cell.angle_beta   90.00
_cell.angle_gamma   90.00
#
_symmetry.space_group_name_H-M   'P 1'
#
loop_
_entity.id
_entity.type
_entity.pdbx_description
1 polymer ?
#
loop_
_entity_poly.entity_id
_entity_poly.type
_entity_poly.pdbx_seq_one_letter_code
_entity_poly.pdbx_strand_id
1 'polypeptide(L)'
;MIKVTDVAYARFTAPDLDRMEGFLNDFGLVRSARTETALYMRATAQAHHVHVTKLGDPDFTGFAFNATSEEDLHILSQAKGASDVHDIDEPGGGKRVSITDPDGFIIEVVYGIEELSPLPVKNFFPANQGTRRQRQGEFVRLEPGPAQSKRLGHVVLTVTDFKKTDEMIPYEVM
;
A
#
# COMPACT_ATOMS: atom_id res chain seq x y z
N MET A 1 -21.04 8.54 0.34
CA MET A 1 -19.64 8.79 0.73
C MET A 1 -19.14 7.50 1.36
N ILE A 2 -18.03 6.97 0.91
CA ILE A 2 -17.40 5.75 1.46
C ILE A 2 -16.42 6.12 2.56
N LYS A 3 -16.11 5.16 3.44
CA LYS A 3 -15.11 5.34 4.49
C LYS A 3 -13.90 4.48 4.21
N VAL A 4 -12.70 5.08 4.34
CA VAL A 4 -11.42 4.40 4.18
C VAL A 4 -10.56 4.59 5.43
N THR A 5 -9.74 3.59 5.76
CA THR A 5 -8.92 3.59 6.99
C THR A 5 -7.48 3.99 6.73
N ASP A 6 -6.91 3.55 5.62
CA ASP A 6 -5.48 3.76 5.29
C ASP A 6 -5.23 3.44 3.81
N VAL A 7 -4.05 3.81 3.32
CA VAL A 7 -3.54 3.32 2.03
C VAL A 7 -3.19 1.85 2.16
N ALA A 8 -3.71 1.02 1.26
CA ALA A 8 -3.44 -0.41 1.25
C ALA A 8 -2.09 -0.73 0.58
N TYR A 9 -1.95 -0.36 -0.68
CA TYR A 9 -0.74 -0.62 -1.47
C TYR A 9 -0.62 0.32 -2.67
N ALA A 10 0.60 0.38 -3.24
CA ALA A 10 0.87 1.03 -4.52
C ALA A 10 1.15 -0.03 -5.61
N ARG A 11 0.76 0.27 -6.87
CA ARG A 11 0.93 -0.60 -8.04
C ARG A 11 1.89 0.01 -9.05
N PHE A 12 2.78 -0.83 -9.53
CA PHE A 12 3.78 -0.50 -10.54
C PHE A 12 3.85 -1.57 -11.61
N THR A 13 4.45 -1.24 -12.73
CA THR A 13 4.97 -2.20 -13.70
C THR A 13 6.48 -2.06 -13.83
N ALA A 14 7.17 -3.15 -14.11
CA ALA A 14 8.60 -3.18 -14.37
C ALA A 14 8.95 -4.34 -15.32
N PRO A 15 9.98 -4.20 -16.15
CA PRO A 15 10.38 -5.25 -17.09
C PRO A 15 11.13 -6.41 -16.44
N ASP A 16 11.59 -6.24 -15.20
CA ASP A 16 12.41 -7.23 -14.48
C ASP A 16 12.00 -7.28 -13.01
N LEU A 17 11.30 -8.35 -12.62
CA LEU A 17 10.83 -8.55 -11.25
C LEU A 17 11.96 -8.93 -10.29
N ASP A 18 13.05 -9.55 -10.75
CA ASP A 18 14.17 -9.92 -9.88
C ASP A 18 14.94 -8.65 -9.46
N ARG A 19 15.17 -7.77 -10.41
CA ARG A 19 15.78 -6.47 -10.13
C ARG A 19 14.91 -5.61 -9.22
N MET A 20 13.60 -5.60 -9.44
CA MET A 20 12.65 -4.87 -8.58
C MET A 20 12.64 -5.45 -7.17
N GLU A 21 12.62 -6.78 -7.02
CA GLU A 21 12.67 -7.42 -5.71
C GLU A 21 13.95 -7.08 -4.96
N GLY A 22 15.10 -7.09 -5.63
CA GLY A 22 16.39 -6.67 -5.05
C GLY A 22 16.32 -5.24 -4.52
N PHE A 23 15.84 -4.30 -5.32
CA PHE A 23 15.66 -2.89 -4.91
C PHE A 23 14.73 -2.76 -3.70
N LEU A 24 13.58 -3.45 -3.71
CA LEU A 24 12.59 -3.35 -2.63
C LEU A 24 13.09 -4.02 -1.33
N ASN A 25 13.91 -5.06 -1.42
CA ASN A 25 14.58 -5.66 -0.27
C ASN A 25 15.60 -4.67 0.35
N ASP A 26 16.39 -3.99 -0.47
CA ASP A 26 17.31 -2.94 0.00
C ASP A 26 16.56 -1.77 0.64
N PHE A 27 15.38 -1.44 0.12
CA PHE A 27 14.47 -0.45 0.68
C PHE A 27 13.84 -0.89 2.01
N GLY A 28 13.84 -2.19 2.31
CA GLY A 28 13.36 -2.74 3.58
C GLY A 28 11.96 -3.37 3.53
N LEU A 29 11.49 -3.74 2.34
CA LEU A 29 10.31 -4.58 2.17
C LEU A 29 10.72 -6.05 2.05
N VAL A 30 9.78 -6.95 2.32
CA VAL A 30 9.98 -8.40 2.25
C VAL A 30 8.94 -9.01 1.32
N ARG A 31 9.35 -9.97 0.49
CA ARG A 31 8.41 -10.68 -0.37
C ARG A 31 7.34 -11.41 0.44
N SER A 32 6.06 -11.12 0.21
CA SER A 32 4.93 -11.89 0.72
C SER A 32 4.49 -12.97 -0.26
N ALA A 33 4.46 -12.64 -1.55
CA ALA A 33 4.11 -13.58 -2.60
C ALA A 33 4.77 -13.21 -3.93
N ARG A 34 4.85 -14.17 -4.86
CA ARG A 34 5.32 -13.98 -6.22
C ARG A 34 4.64 -14.96 -7.15
N THR A 35 4.25 -14.49 -8.33
CA THR A 35 3.80 -15.27 -9.45
C THR A 35 4.81 -15.17 -10.60
N GLU A 36 4.55 -15.79 -11.73
CA GLU A 36 5.39 -15.62 -12.93
C GLU A 36 5.38 -14.18 -13.46
N THR A 37 4.29 -13.44 -13.24
CA THR A 37 4.07 -12.11 -13.82
C THR A 37 3.92 -11.00 -12.80
N ALA A 38 3.97 -11.28 -11.49
CA ALA A 38 3.77 -10.28 -10.45
C ALA A 38 4.55 -10.57 -9.17
N LEU A 39 4.98 -9.51 -8.50
CA LEU A 39 5.70 -9.49 -7.23
C LEU A 39 4.89 -8.71 -6.20
N TYR A 40 4.70 -9.29 -5.02
CA TYR A 40 3.98 -8.71 -3.88
C TYR A 40 4.94 -8.56 -2.71
N MET A 41 5.15 -7.32 -2.25
CA MET A 41 6.09 -7.02 -1.17
C MET A 41 5.34 -6.43 0.02
N ARG A 42 5.68 -6.92 1.21
CA ARG A 42 5.10 -6.47 2.48
C ARG A 42 6.10 -5.68 3.31
N ALA A 43 5.55 -4.83 4.17
CA ALA A 43 6.26 -4.21 5.28
C ALA A 43 6.20 -5.10 6.53
N THR A 44 6.68 -4.62 7.68
CA THR A 44 6.77 -5.42 8.92
C THR A 44 5.44 -5.54 9.67
N ALA A 45 4.44 -4.70 9.38
CA ALA A 45 3.10 -4.82 9.96
C ALA A 45 2.27 -5.95 9.31
N GLN A 46 0.98 -6.00 9.57
CA GLN A 46 0.09 -7.11 9.24
C GLN A 46 -0.36 -7.16 7.77
N ALA A 47 -0.22 -6.04 7.02
CA ALA A 47 -0.66 -6.00 5.62
C ALA A 47 0.00 -7.13 4.80
N HIS A 48 -0.82 -7.87 4.03
CA HIS A 48 -0.33 -8.93 3.15
C HIS A 48 0.73 -8.38 2.18
N HIS A 49 0.46 -7.22 1.59
CA HIS A 49 1.41 -6.48 0.76
C HIS A 49 1.13 -4.98 0.85
N VAL A 50 2.14 -4.17 0.58
CA VAL A 50 2.06 -2.70 0.48
C VAL A 50 2.57 -2.21 -0.87
N HIS A 51 3.15 -3.10 -1.66
CA HIS A 51 3.69 -2.82 -2.99
C HIS A 51 3.43 -4.02 -3.90
N VAL A 52 2.90 -3.74 -5.09
CA VAL A 52 2.66 -4.73 -6.15
C VAL A 52 3.38 -4.27 -7.41
N THR A 53 4.21 -5.14 -8.00
CA THR A 53 4.82 -4.90 -9.32
C THR A 53 4.38 -5.99 -10.27
N LYS A 54 3.83 -5.61 -11.44
CA LYS A 54 3.55 -6.53 -12.55
C LYS A 54 4.62 -6.39 -13.64
N LEU A 55 4.84 -7.47 -14.40
CA LEU A 55 5.70 -7.39 -15.60
C LEU A 55 5.08 -6.42 -16.61
N GLY A 56 5.88 -5.51 -17.14
CA GLY A 56 5.49 -4.51 -18.13
C GLY A 56 6.53 -3.42 -18.28
N ASP A 57 6.24 -2.45 -19.14
CA ASP A 57 7.04 -1.25 -19.25
C ASP A 57 7.01 -0.48 -17.92
N PRO A 58 8.10 0.20 -17.51
CA PRO A 58 8.18 0.88 -16.23
C PRO A 58 7.12 1.97 -16.09
N ASP A 59 6.21 1.82 -15.14
CA ASP A 59 5.14 2.78 -14.87
C ASP A 59 4.64 2.69 -13.42
N PHE A 60 4.03 3.77 -12.94
CA PHE A 60 3.17 3.80 -11.77
C PHE A 60 1.72 3.73 -12.24
N THR A 61 1.04 2.63 -11.96
CA THR A 61 -0.30 2.37 -12.51
C THR A 61 -1.43 2.79 -11.58
N GLY A 62 -1.17 2.97 -10.29
CA GLY A 62 -2.18 3.37 -9.33
C GLY A 62 -1.91 2.90 -7.91
N PHE A 63 -2.92 2.97 -7.07
CA PHE A 63 -2.82 2.61 -5.66
C PHE A 63 -4.19 2.21 -5.10
N ALA A 64 -4.20 1.67 -3.87
CA ALA A 64 -5.41 1.22 -3.22
C ALA A 64 -5.59 1.81 -1.82
N PHE A 65 -6.86 1.98 -1.43
CA PHE A 65 -7.29 2.26 -0.06
C PHE A 65 -7.96 1.03 0.56
N ASN A 66 -7.83 0.87 1.87
CA ASN A 66 -8.61 -0.09 2.65
C ASN A 66 -9.97 0.52 3.02
N ALA A 67 -11.06 -0.10 2.58
CA ALA A 67 -12.41 0.23 3.03
C ALA A 67 -12.63 -0.19 4.48
N THR A 68 -13.55 0.46 5.18
CA THR A 68 -13.94 0.06 6.54
C THR A 68 -14.87 -1.16 6.54
N SER A 69 -15.59 -1.36 5.44
CA SER A 69 -16.57 -2.46 5.30
C SER A 69 -16.73 -2.86 3.83
N GLU A 70 -17.31 -4.02 3.60
CA GLU A 70 -17.71 -4.46 2.25
C GLU A 70 -18.84 -3.58 1.68
N GLU A 71 -19.68 -3.01 2.53
CA GLU A 71 -20.74 -2.08 2.13
C GLU A 71 -20.19 -0.81 1.47
N ASP A 72 -19.01 -0.34 1.92
CA ASP A 72 -18.34 0.81 1.28
C ASP A 72 -17.96 0.50 -0.18
N LEU A 73 -17.62 -0.77 -0.50
CA LEU A 73 -17.37 -1.19 -1.88
C LEU A 73 -18.66 -1.14 -2.72
N HIS A 74 -19.79 -1.62 -2.16
CA HIS A 74 -21.08 -1.56 -2.84
C HIS A 74 -21.54 -0.12 -3.08
N ILE A 75 -21.30 0.78 -2.13
CA ILE A 75 -21.60 2.21 -2.30
C ILE A 75 -20.72 2.80 -3.43
N LEU A 76 -19.41 2.50 -3.44
CA LEU A 76 -18.50 3.01 -4.46
C LEU A 76 -18.84 2.48 -5.85
N SER A 77 -19.24 1.21 -5.98
CA SER A 77 -19.58 0.60 -7.27
C SER A 77 -20.76 1.28 -8.00
N GLN A 78 -21.55 2.08 -7.27
CA GLN A 78 -22.64 2.89 -7.87
C GLN A 78 -22.11 4.23 -8.44
N ALA A 79 -20.86 4.58 -8.19
CA ALA A 79 -20.28 5.81 -8.71
C ALA A 79 -20.02 5.70 -10.22
N LYS A 80 -20.16 6.80 -10.93
CA LYS A 80 -19.92 6.84 -12.38
C LYS A 80 -18.47 6.50 -12.70
N GLY A 81 -18.25 5.46 -13.49
CA GLY A 81 -16.93 5.03 -13.92
C GLY A 81 -16.25 4.03 -12.99
N ALA A 82 -16.88 3.69 -11.86
CA ALA A 82 -16.42 2.60 -11.00
C ALA A 82 -16.76 1.24 -11.61
N SER A 83 -15.92 0.24 -11.30
CA SER A 83 -16.21 -1.16 -11.60
C SER A 83 -17.30 -1.73 -10.67
N ASP A 84 -17.85 -2.88 -11.02
CA ASP A 84 -18.58 -3.70 -10.07
C ASP A 84 -17.65 -4.20 -8.95
N VAL A 85 -18.24 -4.55 -7.80
CA VAL A 85 -17.52 -5.27 -6.75
C VAL A 85 -17.13 -6.65 -7.27
N HIS A 86 -15.86 -7.02 -7.17
CA HIS A 86 -15.38 -8.34 -7.61
C HIS A 86 -14.31 -8.88 -6.66
N ASP A 87 -14.19 -10.21 -6.64
CA ASP A 87 -13.16 -10.90 -5.89
C ASP A 87 -11.78 -10.61 -6.49
N ILE A 88 -10.76 -10.50 -5.63
CA ILE A 88 -9.37 -10.30 -6.03
C ILE A 88 -8.75 -11.69 -6.28
N ASP A 89 -8.47 -12.01 -7.53
CA ASP A 89 -7.72 -13.22 -7.93
C ASP A 89 -6.21 -12.95 -7.92
N GLU A 90 -5.72 -12.45 -6.77
CA GLU A 90 -4.32 -12.17 -6.51
C GLU A 90 -3.99 -12.67 -5.09
N PRO A 91 -2.70 -12.92 -4.76
CA PRO A 91 -2.30 -13.32 -3.40
C PRO A 91 -2.82 -12.36 -2.34
N GLY A 92 -3.41 -12.92 -1.28
CA GLY A 92 -4.08 -12.20 -0.22
C GLY A 92 -5.59 -12.09 -0.40
N GLY A 93 -6.12 -12.31 -1.61
CA GLY A 93 -7.57 -12.32 -1.87
C GLY A 93 -8.27 -11.02 -1.49
N GLY A 94 -9.52 -11.13 -1.05
CA GLY A 94 -10.38 -10.01 -0.71
C GLY A 94 -11.26 -9.56 -1.87
N LYS A 95 -11.87 -8.39 -1.75
CA LYS A 95 -12.74 -7.78 -2.76
C LYS A 95 -12.28 -6.39 -3.14
N ARG A 96 -12.63 -5.96 -4.34
CA ARG A 96 -12.17 -4.70 -4.91
C ARG A 96 -13.23 -4.02 -5.75
N VAL A 97 -13.20 -2.67 -5.74
CA VAL A 97 -13.78 -1.78 -6.74
C VAL A 97 -12.67 -0.89 -7.26
N SER A 98 -12.62 -0.67 -8.56
CA SER A 98 -11.62 0.19 -9.21
C SER A 98 -12.31 1.36 -9.91
N ILE A 99 -11.66 2.52 -9.91
CA ILE A 99 -12.05 3.69 -10.68
C ILE A 99 -10.80 4.30 -11.31
N THR A 100 -10.92 4.79 -12.54
CA THR A 100 -9.78 5.42 -13.22
C THR A 100 -9.94 6.94 -13.13
N ASP A 101 -8.90 7.61 -12.66
CA ASP A 101 -8.90 9.07 -12.54
C ASP A 101 -8.73 9.75 -13.92
N PRO A 102 -8.92 11.09 -14.03
CA PRO A 102 -8.80 11.82 -15.29
C PRO A 102 -7.41 11.75 -15.95
N ASP A 103 -6.37 11.47 -15.17
CA ASP A 103 -4.98 11.32 -15.64
C ASP A 103 -4.61 9.86 -15.98
N GLY A 104 -5.55 8.91 -15.77
CA GLY A 104 -5.38 7.51 -16.12
C GLY A 104 -4.87 6.62 -14.96
N PHE A 105 -4.68 7.15 -13.75
CA PHE A 105 -4.32 6.34 -12.59
C PHE A 105 -5.50 5.48 -12.12
N ILE A 106 -5.23 4.22 -11.83
CA ILE A 106 -6.23 3.30 -11.28
C ILE A 106 -6.23 3.44 -9.76
N ILE A 107 -7.35 3.91 -9.24
CA ILE A 107 -7.56 3.97 -7.79
C ILE A 107 -8.46 2.81 -7.40
N GLU A 108 -7.97 1.96 -6.51
CA GLU A 108 -8.68 0.79 -6.03
C GLU A 108 -9.14 1.03 -4.60
N VAL A 109 -10.31 0.51 -4.25
CA VAL A 109 -10.76 0.40 -2.86
C VAL A 109 -10.98 -1.07 -2.58
N VAL A 110 -10.33 -1.57 -1.54
CA VAL A 110 -10.25 -3.00 -1.22
C VAL A 110 -10.79 -3.31 0.15
N TYR A 111 -11.31 -4.52 0.33
CA TYR A 111 -11.78 -5.02 1.62
C TYR A 111 -11.49 -6.51 1.77
N GLY A 112 -11.12 -6.95 2.99
CA GLY A 112 -10.96 -8.36 3.30
C GLY A 112 -9.70 -9.01 2.74
N ILE A 113 -8.66 -8.23 2.39
CA ILE A 113 -7.34 -8.80 2.09
C ILE A 113 -6.80 -9.50 3.34
N GLU A 114 -6.20 -10.68 3.17
CA GLU A 114 -5.60 -11.45 4.25
C GLU A 114 -4.58 -10.63 5.05
N GLU A 115 -4.66 -10.71 6.37
CA GLU A 115 -3.63 -10.17 7.25
C GLU A 115 -2.63 -11.24 7.64
N LEU A 116 -1.36 -10.92 7.60
CA LEU A 116 -0.27 -11.79 8.00
C LEU A 116 0.25 -11.44 9.40
N SER A 117 0.85 -12.41 10.09
CA SER A 117 1.55 -12.11 11.34
C SER A 117 2.64 -11.06 11.13
N PRO A 118 2.76 -10.03 12.00
CA PRO A 118 3.82 -9.04 11.90
C PRO A 118 5.20 -9.69 11.88
N LEU A 119 6.12 -9.10 11.11
CA LEU A 119 7.51 -9.53 11.11
C LEU A 119 8.23 -9.00 12.36
N PRO A 120 9.19 -9.76 12.91
CA PRO A 120 10.00 -9.28 14.02
C PRO A 120 10.82 -8.05 13.60
N VAL A 121 10.80 -7.03 14.44
CA VAL A 121 11.58 -5.80 14.24
C VAL A 121 12.64 -5.67 15.33
N LYS A 122 13.79 -5.07 14.98
CA LYS A 122 14.82 -4.77 15.97
C LYS A 122 14.25 -3.74 16.97
N ASN A 123 14.31 -4.06 18.25
CA ASN A 123 13.97 -3.09 19.29
C ASN A 123 15.05 -2.01 19.33
N PHE A 124 14.66 -0.79 18.99
CA PHE A 124 15.50 0.37 19.27
C PHE A 124 15.35 0.76 20.73
N PHE A 125 16.47 1.10 21.39
CA PHE A 125 16.39 1.72 22.70
C PHE A 125 15.55 2.98 22.64
N PRO A 126 14.50 3.11 23.50
CA PRO A 126 13.62 4.26 23.46
C PRO A 126 14.35 5.49 23.98
N ALA A 127 14.97 6.25 23.08
CA ALA A 127 15.46 7.59 23.40
C ALA A 127 14.35 8.58 23.09
N ASN A 128 13.87 9.32 24.08
CA ASN A 128 12.87 10.39 23.93
C ASN A 128 11.51 9.93 23.36
N GLN A 129 10.80 9.09 24.07
CA GLN A 129 9.41 8.76 23.75
C GLN A 129 8.45 9.67 24.50
N GLY A 130 7.74 10.54 23.80
CA GLY A 130 6.74 11.43 24.36
C GLY A 130 7.29 12.29 25.52
N THR A 131 6.77 12.10 26.74
CA THR A 131 7.21 12.80 27.94
C THR A 131 8.48 12.20 28.59
N ARG A 132 8.91 11.01 28.17
CA ARG A 132 10.14 10.38 28.65
C ARG A 132 11.36 10.93 27.90
N ARG A 133 12.13 11.77 28.56
CA ARG A 133 13.39 12.33 28.06
C ARG A 133 14.57 11.58 28.68
N GLN A 134 14.73 10.31 28.36
CA GLN A 134 15.88 9.53 28.81
C GLN A 134 17.09 9.85 27.92
N ARG A 135 18.09 10.49 28.49
CA ARG A 135 19.42 10.55 27.89
C ARG A 135 20.12 9.20 28.20
N GLN A 136 20.43 8.45 27.15
CA GLN A 136 21.29 7.27 27.31
C GLN A 136 22.74 7.73 27.22
N GLY A 137 23.56 7.24 28.15
CA GLY A 137 24.99 7.61 28.25
C GLY A 137 25.89 7.00 27.17
N GLU A 138 25.36 6.10 26.31
CA GLU A 138 26.10 5.45 25.23
C GLU A 138 25.62 5.89 23.86
N PHE A 139 26.57 6.01 22.93
CA PHE A 139 26.28 6.26 21.52
C PHE A 139 25.60 5.03 20.90
N VAL A 140 24.32 5.13 20.56
CA VAL A 140 23.62 4.09 19.80
C VAL A 140 24.05 4.22 18.33
N ARG A 141 24.94 3.35 17.88
CA ARG A 141 25.23 3.19 16.45
C ARG A 141 24.28 2.17 15.88
N LEU A 142 23.54 2.58 14.84
CA LEU A 142 22.70 1.65 14.10
C LEU A 142 23.58 0.74 13.25
N GLU A 143 23.29 -0.55 13.28
CA GLU A 143 23.89 -1.52 12.36
C GLU A 143 23.49 -1.17 10.93
N PRO A 144 24.43 -1.12 9.97
CA PRO A 144 24.11 -0.94 8.57
C PRO A 144 23.19 -2.06 8.06
N GLY A 145 22.24 -1.72 7.21
CA GLY A 145 21.33 -2.70 6.60
C GLY A 145 20.05 -2.07 6.10
N PRO A 146 19.18 -2.87 5.46
CA PRO A 146 17.88 -2.41 5.01
C PRO A 146 17.05 -1.82 6.14
N ALA A 147 16.24 -0.81 5.84
CA ALA A 147 15.26 -0.26 6.77
C ALA A 147 14.24 -1.35 7.17
N GLN A 148 13.57 -1.16 8.30
CA GLN A 148 12.44 -1.99 8.69
C GLN A 148 11.15 -1.19 8.47
N SER A 149 10.73 -1.10 7.21
CA SER A 149 9.53 -0.37 6.81
C SER A 149 8.31 -0.99 7.50
N LYS A 150 7.51 -0.17 8.19
CA LYS A 150 6.37 -0.66 8.96
C LYS A 150 5.10 -0.78 8.11
N ARG A 151 4.81 0.22 7.30
CA ARG A 151 3.62 0.32 6.44
C ARG A 151 3.81 1.37 5.35
N LEU A 152 2.95 1.37 4.36
CA LEU A 152 2.76 2.51 3.45
C LEU A 152 1.91 3.56 4.18
N GLY A 153 2.41 4.78 4.30
CA GLY A 153 1.75 5.83 5.09
C GLY A 153 0.87 6.76 4.26
N HIS A 154 1.29 7.09 3.05
CA HIS A 154 0.56 7.96 2.13
C HIS A 154 1.11 7.84 0.71
N VAL A 155 0.27 8.25 -0.26
CA VAL A 155 0.64 8.41 -1.67
C VAL A 155 0.40 9.86 -2.05
N VAL A 156 1.33 10.44 -2.80
CA VAL A 156 1.21 11.80 -3.34
C VAL A 156 1.21 11.70 -4.86
N LEU A 157 0.16 12.24 -5.50
CA LEU A 157 0.03 12.30 -6.95
C LEU A 157 0.13 13.75 -7.43
N THR A 158 0.80 13.93 -8.55
CA THR A 158 0.69 15.16 -9.33
C THR A 158 -0.36 14.91 -10.41
N VAL A 159 -1.44 15.68 -10.40
CA VAL A 159 -2.57 15.55 -11.33
C VAL A 159 -2.75 16.83 -12.15
N THR A 160 -3.31 16.69 -13.35
CA THR A 160 -3.52 17.84 -14.26
C THR A 160 -4.66 18.76 -13.79
N ASP A 161 -5.68 18.22 -13.13
CA ASP A 161 -6.82 18.97 -12.59
C ASP A 161 -7.24 18.42 -11.23
N PHE A 162 -6.72 19.03 -10.16
CA PHE A 162 -6.99 18.60 -8.79
C PHE A 162 -8.50 18.52 -8.47
N LYS A 163 -9.30 19.50 -8.94
CA LYS A 163 -10.74 19.52 -8.62
C LYS A 163 -11.48 18.33 -9.22
N LYS A 164 -11.16 17.99 -10.47
CA LYS A 164 -11.78 16.82 -11.11
C LYS A 164 -11.39 15.52 -10.45
N THR A 165 -10.14 15.38 -10.04
CA THR A 165 -9.68 14.18 -9.33
C THR A 165 -10.32 14.08 -7.95
N ASP A 166 -10.40 15.18 -7.19
CA ASP A 166 -10.99 15.23 -5.85
C ASP A 166 -12.50 14.94 -5.85
N GLU A 167 -13.24 15.45 -6.84
CA GLU A 167 -14.68 15.23 -6.98
C GLU A 167 -15.03 13.80 -7.41
N MET A 168 -14.07 13.03 -7.94
CA MET A 168 -14.33 11.71 -8.52
C MET A 168 -14.55 10.64 -7.46
N ILE A 169 -13.84 10.70 -6.34
CA ILE A 169 -13.96 9.71 -5.27
C ILE A 169 -14.51 10.37 -4.01
N PRO A 170 -15.80 10.21 -3.70
CA PRO A 170 -16.39 10.74 -2.48
C PRO A 170 -15.99 9.86 -1.27
N TYR A 171 -14.79 10.04 -0.74
CA TYR A 171 -14.31 9.31 0.43
C TYR A 171 -14.11 10.22 1.65
N GLU A 172 -14.24 9.61 2.83
CA GLU A 172 -13.87 10.19 4.12
C GLU A 172 -12.80 9.31 4.76
N VAL A 173 -11.68 9.92 5.15
CA VAL A 173 -10.62 9.22 5.89
C VAL A 173 -10.98 9.27 7.38
N MET A 174 -11.03 8.10 8.03
CA MET A 174 -11.27 7.95 9.46
C MET A 174 -10.00 7.93 10.28
#